data_999b9f9f2851395f13ce5aedde2987f7
#
_entry.id   999b9f9f2851395f13ce5aedde2987f7
#
_cell.length_a   1.000
_cell.length_b   1.000
_cell.length_c   1.000
_cell.angle_alpha   90.00
_cell.angle_beta   90.00
_cell.angle_gamma   90.00
#
_symmetry.space_group_name_H-M   'P 1'
#
loop_
_entity.id
_entity.type
_entity.pdbx_description
1 polymer ?
#
loop_
_entity_poly.entity_id
_entity_poly.type
_entity_poly.pdbx_seq_one_letter_code
_entity_poly.pdbx_strand_id
1 'polypeptide(L)'
;MEIRLAKTAGFCFGVDRAVKLTYGLLDEGRKVATLGPLIHNPQTVEDLERRGALVADTPADVPTGYEVVIRSHGVPRSIYDELEARGCTYHDATCPFVKKIQKIASEAEAAGAVLVVAGDASHPEVQGIVGHTRGEVFVFSDLAQLKAWKGPSDPQKPIFAVAQTTFQVTKWQESSEFLKKAYTNARIFDTICNATWARQQEAEDLSQQCDIIVVIGGHHSSNTQKLVQVAAKHTRAVTVETASELRPEWFADVKTAGVTAGASTPSSIIEEVLNSMSAEINDSMSFEEMLNASEEKRVHAGSIVKGIVTSISANEIQVDIGAKQTGFVKLSELTDDSSAKVEDLVKVGDELDLIVEKVMDQDGVIQLSRKKLASRKGMEEIAKAAESGEVVEGDVTEFNKGGVVVNVKGVKVFVPRSQATMRRDEDYTKLVGQHVQLVLSLIHISEPTRPRLIS
;
A
#
# COMPACT_ATOMS: atom_id res chain seq x y z
N MET A 1 35.12 2.64 0.14
CA MET A 1 33.82 2.83 0.84
C MET A 1 32.79 1.94 0.17
N GLU A 2 32.05 1.14 0.95
CA GLU A 2 30.92 0.33 0.43
C GLU A 2 29.68 1.22 0.32
N ILE A 3 28.96 1.15 -0.81
CA ILE A 3 27.70 1.86 -0.99
C ILE A 3 26.55 0.87 -0.92
N ARG A 4 25.54 1.13 -0.07
CA ARG A 4 24.32 0.32 0.08
C ARG A 4 23.11 1.12 -0.34
N LEU A 5 22.54 0.76 -1.48
CA LEU A 5 21.30 1.38 -2.00
C LEU A 5 20.07 0.75 -1.35
N ALA A 6 19.16 1.60 -0.84
CA ALA A 6 17.85 1.18 -0.38
C ALA A 6 17.03 0.61 -1.54
N LYS A 7 16.38 -0.53 -1.32
CA LYS A 7 15.50 -1.18 -2.32
C LYS A 7 14.27 -0.34 -2.64
N THR A 8 13.81 0.45 -1.66
CA THR A 8 12.64 1.32 -1.80
C THR A 8 12.98 2.69 -2.42
N ALA A 9 14.25 2.97 -2.77
CA ALA A 9 14.64 4.26 -3.35
C ALA A 9 13.93 4.55 -4.68
N GLY A 10 13.44 5.79 -4.86
CA GLY A 10 12.84 6.24 -6.11
C GLY A 10 11.31 6.39 -6.09
N PHE A 11 10.70 6.53 -7.27
CA PHE A 11 9.26 6.79 -7.37
C PHE A 11 8.41 5.77 -6.64
N CYS A 12 7.48 6.25 -5.82
CA CYS A 12 6.40 5.40 -5.33
C CYS A 12 5.34 5.18 -6.42
N PHE A 13 4.46 4.21 -6.21
CA PHE A 13 3.38 3.90 -7.16
C PHE A 13 2.55 5.12 -7.56
N GLY A 14 2.12 5.95 -6.58
CA GLY A 14 1.27 7.10 -6.86
C GLY A 14 1.96 8.16 -7.72
N VAL A 15 3.25 8.40 -7.48
CA VAL A 15 4.08 9.33 -8.26
C VAL A 15 4.33 8.78 -9.67
N ASP A 16 4.78 7.53 -9.79
CA ASP A 16 5.05 6.88 -11.07
C ASP A 16 3.81 6.88 -11.98
N ARG A 17 2.63 6.58 -11.41
CA ARG A 17 1.35 6.63 -12.12
C ARG A 17 1.03 8.04 -12.65
N ALA A 18 1.20 9.08 -11.82
CA ALA A 18 0.92 10.44 -12.24
C ALA A 18 1.87 10.92 -13.33
N VAL A 19 3.16 10.60 -13.21
CA VAL A 19 4.19 10.94 -14.19
C VAL A 19 3.94 10.23 -15.52
N LYS A 20 3.71 8.92 -15.50
CA LYS A 20 3.41 8.12 -16.71
C LYS A 20 2.15 8.59 -17.42
N LEU A 21 1.09 8.90 -16.68
CA LEU A 21 -0.14 9.45 -17.25
C LEU A 21 0.14 10.77 -17.99
N THR A 22 0.89 11.67 -17.37
CA THR A 22 1.18 12.98 -17.97
C THR A 22 2.05 12.86 -19.20
N TYR A 23 3.11 12.05 -19.16
CA TYR A 23 3.92 11.77 -20.34
C TYR A 23 3.10 11.13 -21.46
N GLY A 24 2.25 10.15 -21.15
CA GLY A 24 1.40 9.49 -22.16
C GLY A 24 0.48 10.48 -22.88
N LEU A 25 -0.13 11.43 -22.16
CA LEU A 25 -0.95 12.47 -22.77
C LEU A 25 -0.13 13.41 -23.66
N LEU A 26 1.07 13.79 -23.23
CA LEU A 26 1.99 14.63 -24.03
C LEU A 26 2.49 13.89 -25.29
N ASP A 27 2.82 12.60 -25.18
CA ASP A 27 3.26 11.78 -26.32
C ASP A 27 2.13 11.55 -27.33
N GLU A 28 0.85 11.58 -26.88
CA GLU A 28 -0.34 11.61 -27.74
C GLU A 28 -0.56 12.98 -28.42
N GLY A 29 0.29 13.96 -28.16
CA GLY A 29 0.18 15.32 -28.72
C GLY A 29 -0.91 16.17 -28.09
N ARG A 30 -1.41 15.81 -26.91
CA ARG A 30 -2.41 16.60 -26.17
C ARG A 30 -1.77 17.80 -25.52
N LYS A 31 -2.54 18.86 -25.39
CA LYS A 31 -2.15 20.04 -24.60
C LYS A 31 -2.50 19.77 -23.14
N VAL A 32 -1.50 19.66 -22.29
CA VAL A 32 -1.68 19.26 -20.88
C VAL A 32 -1.35 20.43 -19.96
N ALA A 33 -2.21 20.67 -18.97
CA ALA A 33 -1.94 21.57 -17.85
C ALA A 33 -2.01 20.79 -16.53
N THR A 34 -1.04 20.98 -15.62
CA THR A 34 -1.10 20.44 -14.26
C THR A 34 -1.56 21.52 -13.28
N LEU A 35 -2.37 21.18 -12.29
CA LEU A 35 -2.75 22.09 -11.21
C LEU A 35 -1.68 22.06 -10.11
N GLY A 36 -0.79 23.03 -10.17
CA GLY A 36 0.46 23.08 -9.43
C GLY A 36 1.46 22.03 -9.92
N PRO A 37 2.65 21.99 -9.32
CA PRO A 37 3.67 20.99 -9.65
C PRO A 37 3.11 19.57 -9.51
N LEU A 38 3.28 18.73 -10.54
CA LEU A 38 2.75 17.36 -10.56
C LEU A 38 3.25 16.54 -9.37
N ILE A 39 4.53 16.72 -9.04
CA ILE A 39 5.26 16.06 -7.93
C ILE A 39 6.25 17.05 -7.31
N HIS A 40 6.75 16.74 -6.11
CA HIS A 40 7.80 17.52 -5.45
C HIS A 40 9.22 17.17 -5.97
N ASN A 41 9.43 17.34 -7.27
CA ASN A 41 10.74 17.17 -7.90
C ASN A 41 10.89 18.19 -9.06
N PRO A 42 11.74 19.23 -8.91
CA PRO A 42 11.90 20.28 -9.91
C PRO A 42 12.33 19.74 -11.28
N GLN A 43 13.27 18.80 -11.32
CA GLN A 43 13.81 18.27 -12.57
C GLN A 43 12.73 17.57 -13.41
N THR A 44 11.83 16.82 -12.76
CA THR A 44 10.70 16.19 -13.46
C THR A 44 9.71 17.23 -13.95
N VAL A 45 9.43 18.26 -13.15
CA VAL A 45 8.52 19.37 -13.56
C VAL A 45 9.09 20.10 -14.76
N GLU A 46 10.37 20.47 -14.74
CA GLU A 46 11.07 21.13 -15.87
C GLU A 46 11.08 20.25 -17.14
N ASP A 47 11.24 18.93 -17.00
CA ASP A 47 11.16 18.03 -18.15
C ASP A 47 9.76 17.99 -18.76
N LEU A 48 8.72 17.95 -17.95
CA LEU A 48 7.33 18.04 -18.41
C LEU A 48 7.04 19.37 -19.12
N GLU A 49 7.53 20.51 -18.57
CA GLU A 49 7.40 21.83 -19.19
C GLU A 49 8.14 21.90 -20.52
N ARG A 50 9.36 21.37 -20.62
CA ARG A 50 10.12 21.28 -21.89
C ARG A 50 9.38 20.46 -22.94
N ARG A 51 8.59 19.46 -22.55
CA ARG A 51 7.72 18.67 -23.44
C ARG A 51 6.38 19.34 -23.75
N GLY A 52 6.10 20.50 -23.18
CA GLY A 52 4.93 21.32 -23.48
C GLY A 52 3.81 21.28 -22.44
N ALA A 53 4.04 20.66 -21.27
CA ALA A 53 3.10 20.79 -20.16
C ALA A 53 3.11 22.20 -19.60
N LEU A 54 1.94 22.70 -19.19
CA LEU A 54 1.77 23.98 -18.50
C LEU A 54 1.53 23.72 -17.01
N VAL A 55 2.22 24.39 -16.13
CA VAL A 55 1.89 24.42 -14.70
C VAL A 55 0.96 25.61 -14.44
N ALA A 56 -0.27 25.34 -14.03
CA ALA A 56 -1.29 26.34 -13.69
C ALA A 56 -1.56 26.30 -12.18
N ASP A 57 -1.72 27.47 -11.55
CA ASP A 57 -1.99 27.52 -10.11
C ASP A 57 -3.46 27.20 -9.79
N THR A 58 -4.37 27.68 -10.63
CA THR A 58 -5.82 27.51 -10.47
C THR A 58 -6.47 27.04 -11.77
N PRO A 59 -7.69 26.48 -11.73
CA PRO A 59 -8.44 26.16 -12.95
C PRO A 59 -8.67 27.39 -13.88
N ALA A 60 -8.66 28.61 -13.32
CA ALA A 60 -8.84 29.82 -14.08
C ALA A 60 -7.63 30.13 -14.98
N ASP A 61 -6.45 29.70 -14.60
CA ASP A 61 -5.20 29.90 -15.34
C ASP A 61 -5.01 28.92 -16.50
N VAL A 62 -5.85 27.88 -16.58
CA VAL A 62 -5.78 26.86 -17.63
C VAL A 62 -6.36 27.44 -18.95
N PRO A 63 -5.57 27.50 -20.04
CA PRO A 63 -6.04 27.99 -21.32
C PRO A 63 -7.06 27.02 -21.95
N THR A 64 -7.96 27.58 -22.78
CA THR A 64 -8.94 26.78 -23.52
C THR A 64 -8.25 25.74 -24.41
N GLY A 65 -8.76 24.50 -24.38
CA GLY A 65 -8.25 23.39 -25.18
C GLY A 65 -7.08 22.64 -24.53
N TYR A 66 -6.74 22.95 -23.27
CA TYR A 66 -5.85 22.12 -22.45
C TYR A 66 -6.66 21.10 -21.64
N GLU A 67 -6.10 19.91 -21.51
CA GLU A 67 -6.59 18.89 -20.59
C GLU A 67 -5.85 19.00 -19.25
N VAL A 68 -6.60 18.96 -18.16
CA VAL A 68 -6.02 19.16 -16.82
C VAL A 68 -5.60 17.85 -16.21
N VAL A 69 -4.38 17.76 -15.67
CA VAL A 69 -3.94 16.63 -14.83
C VAL A 69 -3.92 17.10 -13.37
N ILE A 70 -4.75 16.44 -12.54
CA ILE A 70 -4.75 16.65 -11.10
C ILE A 70 -3.57 15.88 -10.50
N ARG A 71 -2.72 16.58 -9.74
CA ARG A 71 -1.50 16.05 -9.13
C ARG A 71 -1.75 14.87 -8.18
N SER A 72 -0.70 14.10 -7.89
CA SER A 72 -0.77 12.90 -7.02
C SER A 72 -1.24 13.18 -5.58
N HIS A 73 -1.06 14.41 -5.08
CA HIS A 73 -1.51 14.86 -3.75
C HIS A 73 -3.01 15.10 -3.66
N GLY A 74 -3.71 15.14 -4.81
CA GLY A 74 -5.10 15.55 -4.89
C GLY A 74 -5.30 17.04 -4.70
N VAL A 75 -6.55 17.46 -4.80
CA VAL A 75 -7.01 18.84 -4.66
C VAL A 75 -8.29 18.89 -3.81
N PRO A 76 -8.68 20.04 -3.24
CA PRO A 76 -9.97 20.23 -2.60
C PRO A 76 -11.14 19.94 -3.54
N ARG A 77 -12.29 19.55 -2.97
CA ARG A 77 -13.53 19.29 -3.75
C ARG A 77 -13.95 20.47 -4.62
N SER A 78 -13.81 21.69 -4.12
CA SER A 78 -14.13 22.91 -4.87
C SER A 78 -13.39 23.04 -6.21
N ILE A 79 -12.20 22.47 -6.34
CA ILE A 79 -11.43 22.46 -7.59
C ILE A 79 -12.10 21.58 -8.64
N TYR A 80 -12.64 20.39 -8.24
CA TYR A 80 -13.41 19.54 -9.14
C TYR A 80 -14.68 20.26 -9.61
N ASP A 81 -15.41 20.88 -8.67
CA ASP A 81 -16.64 21.64 -8.98
C ASP A 81 -16.33 22.78 -9.97
N GLU A 82 -15.19 23.46 -9.82
CA GLU A 82 -14.77 24.53 -10.72
C GLU A 82 -14.37 24.01 -12.10
N LEU A 83 -13.61 22.90 -12.18
CA LEU A 83 -13.23 22.27 -13.46
C LEU A 83 -14.47 21.84 -14.25
N GLU A 84 -15.46 21.24 -13.56
CA GLU A 84 -16.74 20.85 -14.16
C GLU A 84 -17.54 22.05 -14.64
N ALA A 85 -17.65 23.11 -13.82
CA ALA A 85 -18.38 24.34 -14.18
C ALA A 85 -17.73 25.05 -15.39
N ARG A 86 -16.42 24.92 -15.59
CA ARG A 86 -15.69 25.47 -16.74
C ARG A 86 -15.71 24.56 -17.97
N GLY A 87 -16.23 23.35 -17.86
CA GLY A 87 -16.23 22.34 -18.93
C GLY A 87 -14.83 21.84 -19.29
N CYS A 88 -13.88 21.88 -18.33
CA CYS A 88 -12.53 21.38 -18.53
C CYS A 88 -12.52 19.84 -18.54
N THR A 89 -11.88 19.24 -19.53
CA THR A 89 -11.52 17.83 -19.48
C THR A 89 -10.39 17.66 -18.46
N TYR A 90 -10.54 16.72 -17.51
CA TYR A 90 -9.48 16.48 -16.54
C TYR A 90 -9.20 15.01 -16.31
N HIS A 91 -7.96 14.71 -15.96
CA HIS A 91 -7.44 13.39 -15.60
C HIS A 91 -7.01 13.42 -14.15
N ASP A 92 -7.68 12.64 -13.34
CA ASP A 92 -7.40 12.63 -11.90
C ASP A 92 -6.26 11.63 -11.59
N ALA A 93 -5.04 12.17 -11.46
CA ALA A 93 -3.87 11.41 -11.05
C ALA A 93 -3.69 11.34 -9.51
N THR A 94 -4.67 11.78 -8.73
CA THR A 94 -4.63 11.65 -7.26
C THR A 94 -4.33 10.20 -6.86
N CYS A 95 -3.34 10.04 -5.99
CA CYS A 95 -2.97 8.73 -5.47
C CYS A 95 -4.17 8.03 -4.80
N PRO A 96 -4.45 6.74 -5.07
CA PRO A 96 -5.57 6.03 -4.47
C PRO A 96 -5.57 6.06 -2.94
N PHE A 97 -4.39 6.05 -2.31
CA PHE A 97 -4.26 6.19 -0.85
C PHE A 97 -4.75 7.56 -0.37
N VAL A 98 -4.44 8.63 -1.10
CA VAL A 98 -4.95 9.98 -0.80
C VAL A 98 -6.47 10.04 -1.02
N LYS A 99 -6.99 9.45 -2.12
CA LYS A 99 -8.44 9.34 -2.36
C LYS A 99 -9.18 8.62 -1.23
N LYS A 100 -8.57 7.57 -0.66
CA LYS A 100 -9.14 6.89 0.51
C LYS A 100 -9.31 7.85 1.69
N ILE A 101 -8.32 8.71 1.94
CA ILE A 101 -8.41 9.70 3.04
C ILE A 101 -9.45 10.78 2.73
N GLN A 102 -9.49 11.28 1.50
CA GLN A 102 -10.50 12.24 1.06
C GLN A 102 -11.93 11.69 1.23
N LYS A 103 -12.12 10.40 0.93
CA LYS A 103 -13.40 9.72 1.18
C LYS A 103 -13.73 9.66 2.66
N ILE A 104 -12.76 9.34 3.53
CA ILE A 104 -12.96 9.35 5.00
C ILE A 104 -13.33 10.76 5.47
N ALA A 105 -12.73 11.81 4.92
CA ALA A 105 -13.08 13.20 5.24
C ALA A 105 -14.56 13.52 4.89
N SER A 106 -15.03 13.07 3.73
CA SER A 106 -16.44 13.21 3.33
C SER A 106 -17.38 12.36 4.20
N GLU A 107 -16.96 11.15 4.60
CA GLU A 107 -17.71 10.31 5.53
C GLU A 107 -17.79 10.93 6.92
N ALA A 108 -16.73 11.62 7.37
CA ALA A 108 -16.75 12.37 8.65
C ALA A 108 -17.79 13.49 8.62
N GLU A 109 -17.89 14.25 7.52
CA GLU A 109 -18.92 15.26 7.33
C GLU A 109 -20.33 14.65 7.41
N ALA A 110 -20.56 13.58 6.66
CA ALA A 110 -21.87 12.89 6.65
C ALA A 110 -22.27 12.33 8.02
N ALA A 111 -21.28 11.94 8.84
CA ALA A 111 -21.50 11.45 10.20
C ALA A 111 -21.59 12.57 11.26
N GLY A 112 -21.44 13.85 10.89
CA GLY A 112 -21.32 14.97 11.82
C GLY A 112 -20.09 14.89 12.74
N ALA A 113 -19.07 14.14 12.32
CA ALA A 113 -17.84 13.92 13.05
C ALA A 113 -16.84 15.09 12.88
N VAL A 114 -15.95 15.23 13.86
CA VAL A 114 -14.76 16.09 13.72
C VAL A 114 -13.67 15.31 13.02
N LEU A 115 -13.11 15.88 11.95
CA LEU A 115 -11.96 15.32 11.26
C LEU A 115 -10.66 15.78 11.94
N VAL A 116 -9.89 14.84 12.47
CA VAL A 116 -8.59 15.09 13.08
C VAL A 116 -7.50 14.56 12.14
N VAL A 117 -6.63 15.44 11.67
CA VAL A 117 -5.62 15.12 10.66
C VAL A 117 -4.22 15.28 11.23
N ALA A 118 -3.47 14.19 11.29
CA ALA A 118 -2.04 14.23 11.58
C ALA A 118 -1.26 14.58 10.30
N GLY A 119 -0.71 15.79 10.21
CA GLY A 119 -0.02 16.25 9.01
C GLY A 119 0.43 17.70 9.11
N ASP A 120 1.01 18.19 8.03
CA ASP A 120 1.36 19.60 7.87
C ASP A 120 0.19 20.33 7.18
N ALA A 121 -0.42 21.30 7.88
CA ALA A 121 -1.56 22.06 7.38
C ALA A 121 -1.27 22.83 6.08
N SER A 122 -0.01 23.19 5.83
CA SER A 122 0.42 23.88 4.60
C SER A 122 0.63 22.93 3.42
N HIS A 123 0.74 21.63 3.68
CA HIS A 123 1.03 20.64 2.64
C HIS A 123 -0.17 20.42 1.72
N PRO A 124 0.03 20.37 0.38
CA PRO A 124 -1.05 20.18 -0.60
C PRO A 124 -1.97 18.98 -0.35
N GLU A 125 -1.41 17.85 0.10
CA GLU A 125 -2.21 16.66 0.44
C GLU A 125 -3.18 16.94 1.58
N VAL A 126 -2.71 17.60 2.65
CA VAL A 126 -3.55 17.93 3.81
C VAL A 126 -4.63 18.94 3.43
N GLN A 127 -4.27 19.96 2.63
CA GLN A 127 -5.24 20.92 2.09
C GLN A 127 -6.31 20.22 1.24
N GLY A 128 -5.88 19.27 0.39
CA GLY A 128 -6.78 18.40 -0.38
C GLY A 128 -7.73 17.59 0.52
N ILE A 129 -7.22 16.96 1.58
CA ILE A 129 -8.01 16.19 2.52
C ILE A 129 -9.04 17.07 3.25
N VAL A 130 -8.57 18.18 3.84
CA VAL A 130 -9.43 19.15 4.55
C VAL A 130 -10.51 19.72 3.65
N GLY A 131 -10.18 19.98 2.38
CA GLY A 131 -11.12 20.49 1.38
C GLY A 131 -12.22 19.51 0.94
N HIS A 132 -12.21 18.25 1.44
CA HIS A 132 -13.28 17.28 1.20
C HIS A 132 -14.31 17.20 2.34
N THR A 133 -14.22 18.07 3.34
CA THR A 133 -15.23 18.21 4.40
C THR A 133 -15.53 19.70 4.63
N ARG A 134 -16.78 20.00 5.00
CA ARG A 134 -17.23 21.29 5.52
C ARG A 134 -17.43 21.26 7.02
N GLY A 135 -17.17 20.08 7.63
CA GLY A 135 -17.28 19.86 9.07
C GLY A 135 -16.15 20.52 9.86
N GLU A 136 -16.17 20.29 11.18
CA GLU A 136 -15.10 20.72 12.07
C GLU A 136 -13.83 19.91 11.80
N VAL A 137 -12.69 20.61 11.65
CA VAL A 137 -11.39 20.00 11.37
C VAL A 137 -10.35 20.48 12.39
N PHE A 138 -9.50 19.55 12.84
CA PHE A 138 -8.31 19.86 13.59
C PHE A 138 -7.08 19.21 12.93
N VAL A 139 -6.08 20.01 12.59
CA VAL A 139 -4.82 19.52 12.00
C VAL A 139 -3.71 19.70 13.02
N PHE A 140 -2.85 18.69 13.17
CA PHE A 140 -1.69 18.74 14.06
C PHE A 140 -0.47 18.08 13.43
N SER A 141 0.74 18.56 13.76
CA SER A 141 2.01 18.05 13.25
C SER A 141 2.78 17.21 14.29
N ASP A 142 2.42 17.31 15.57
CA ASP A 142 3.08 16.60 16.66
C ASP A 142 2.13 16.33 17.84
N LEU A 143 2.56 15.43 18.72
CA LEU A 143 1.77 15.03 19.89
C LEU A 143 1.51 16.18 20.88
N ALA A 144 2.39 17.20 20.94
CA ALA A 144 2.21 18.33 21.85
C ALA A 144 1.02 19.20 21.40
N GLN A 145 0.90 19.47 20.10
CA GLN A 145 -0.25 20.15 19.53
C GLN A 145 -1.54 19.36 19.76
N LEU A 146 -1.50 18.03 19.56
CA LEU A 146 -2.66 17.17 19.81
C LEU A 146 -3.08 17.21 21.29
N LYS A 147 -2.14 17.15 22.22
CA LYS A 147 -2.42 17.25 23.67
C LYS A 147 -2.95 18.62 24.10
N ALA A 148 -2.57 19.68 23.37
CA ALA A 148 -3.06 21.03 23.61
C ALA A 148 -4.46 21.28 23.05
N TRP A 149 -4.94 20.40 22.15
CA TRP A 149 -6.28 20.49 21.59
C TRP A 149 -7.34 20.25 22.65
N LYS A 150 -8.33 21.14 22.73
CA LYS A 150 -9.40 21.10 23.75
C LYS A 150 -10.53 20.10 23.42
N GLY A 151 -10.38 19.34 22.34
CA GLY A 151 -11.42 18.44 21.85
C GLY A 151 -12.43 19.12 20.91
N PRO A 152 -13.44 18.36 20.46
CA PRO A 152 -14.54 18.86 19.65
C PRO A 152 -15.28 20.04 20.28
N SER A 153 -15.83 20.94 19.47
CA SER A 153 -16.69 22.03 19.92
C SER A 153 -17.93 21.52 20.70
N ASP A 154 -18.44 20.36 20.32
CA ASP A 154 -19.43 19.56 21.03
C ASP A 154 -18.78 18.22 21.43
N PRO A 155 -18.64 17.93 22.75
CA PRO A 155 -18.00 16.68 23.22
C PRO A 155 -18.70 15.39 22.78
N GLN A 156 -19.94 15.47 22.32
CA GLN A 156 -20.68 14.29 21.82
C GLN A 156 -20.35 13.94 20.35
N LYS A 157 -19.74 14.87 19.61
CA LYS A 157 -19.38 14.61 18.21
C LYS A 157 -18.38 13.46 18.11
N PRO A 158 -18.59 12.49 17.20
CA PRO A 158 -17.58 11.50 16.91
C PRO A 158 -16.29 12.15 16.35
N ILE A 159 -15.16 11.49 16.57
CA ILE A 159 -13.87 11.91 16.02
C ILE A 159 -13.45 10.89 14.96
N PHE A 160 -13.13 11.37 13.76
CA PHE A 160 -12.47 10.58 12.72
C PHE A 160 -11.04 11.06 12.59
N ALA A 161 -10.08 10.20 12.95
CA ALA A 161 -8.67 10.53 12.94
C ALA A 161 -7.94 9.83 11.79
N VAL A 162 -7.23 10.62 10.98
CA VAL A 162 -6.44 10.18 9.84
C VAL A 162 -5.03 10.78 9.89
N ALA A 163 -4.09 10.18 9.18
CA ALA A 163 -2.75 10.73 8.98
C ALA A 163 -2.53 11.05 7.50
N GLN A 164 -1.75 12.09 7.22
CA GLN A 164 -1.14 12.34 5.92
C GLN A 164 -0.36 11.09 5.50
N THR A 165 -0.43 10.69 4.21
CA THR A 165 0.18 9.44 3.72
C THR A 165 1.68 9.34 4.00
N THR A 166 2.38 10.48 4.10
CA THR A 166 3.81 10.59 4.37
C THR A 166 4.13 10.94 5.83
N PHE A 167 3.18 10.84 6.75
CA PHE A 167 3.42 11.15 8.16
C PHE A 167 4.38 10.15 8.80
N GLN A 168 5.06 10.54 9.88
CA GLN A 168 6.01 9.68 10.58
C GLN A 168 5.28 8.59 11.36
N VAL A 169 5.62 7.33 11.10
CA VAL A 169 4.91 6.15 11.64
C VAL A 169 4.88 6.16 13.16
N THR A 170 6.04 6.37 13.81
CA THR A 170 6.14 6.37 15.29
C THR A 170 5.29 7.48 15.92
N LYS A 171 5.30 8.69 15.34
CA LYS A 171 4.47 9.81 15.81
C LYS A 171 2.97 9.52 15.64
N TRP A 172 2.59 8.84 14.57
CA TRP A 172 1.19 8.46 14.37
C TRP A 172 0.74 7.41 15.39
N GLN A 173 1.58 6.42 15.67
CA GLN A 173 1.29 5.40 16.69
C GLN A 173 1.05 6.03 18.06
N GLU A 174 1.96 6.91 18.51
CA GLU A 174 1.81 7.64 19.78
C GLU A 174 0.54 8.51 19.81
N SER A 175 0.25 9.21 18.71
CA SER A 175 -0.94 10.04 18.59
C SER A 175 -2.23 9.23 18.60
N SER A 176 -2.23 8.08 17.91
CA SER A 176 -3.37 7.14 17.87
C SER A 176 -3.68 6.56 19.25
N GLU A 177 -2.63 6.16 19.99
CA GLU A 177 -2.79 5.69 21.36
C GLU A 177 -3.34 6.76 22.29
N PHE A 178 -2.86 8.00 22.16
CA PHE A 178 -3.39 9.13 22.93
C PHE A 178 -4.87 9.36 22.61
N LEU A 179 -5.25 9.40 21.33
CA LEU A 179 -6.64 9.60 20.90
C LEU A 179 -7.56 8.48 21.42
N LYS A 180 -7.14 7.21 21.33
CA LYS A 180 -7.89 6.06 21.87
C LYS A 180 -8.12 6.16 23.37
N LYS A 181 -7.15 6.69 24.13
CA LYS A 181 -7.24 6.86 25.58
C LYS A 181 -8.06 8.09 25.98
N ALA A 182 -7.95 9.18 25.23
CA ALA A 182 -8.58 10.46 25.56
C ALA A 182 -10.05 10.54 25.11
N TYR A 183 -10.43 9.84 24.03
CA TYR A 183 -11.73 9.96 23.39
C TYR A 183 -12.33 8.59 23.07
N THR A 184 -13.37 8.19 23.79
CA THR A 184 -14.04 6.88 23.63
C THR A 184 -14.83 6.76 22.33
N ASN A 185 -15.18 7.89 21.69
CA ASN A 185 -15.91 7.99 20.44
C ASN A 185 -14.98 8.26 19.22
N ALA A 186 -13.66 8.12 19.40
CA ALA A 186 -12.70 8.29 18.31
C ALA A 186 -12.59 7.02 17.45
N ARG A 187 -12.73 7.19 16.13
CA ARG A 187 -12.40 6.18 15.10
C ARG A 187 -11.08 6.55 14.48
N ILE A 188 -10.10 5.66 14.63
CA ILE A 188 -8.75 5.84 14.09
C ILE A 188 -8.65 5.06 12.78
N PHE A 189 -8.24 5.76 11.73
CA PHE A 189 -7.99 5.16 10.42
C PHE A 189 -6.50 5.20 10.15
N ASP A 190 -5.89 4.05 9.98
CA ASP A 190 -4.48 3.97 9.60
C ASP A 190 -4.35 4.26 8.11
N THR A 191 -3.83 5.45 7.81
CA THR A 191 -3.80 6.01 6.46
C THR A 191 -2.39 6.34 5.97
N ILE A 192 -1.35 6.04 6.74
CA ILE A 192 0.03 6.12 6.26
C ILE A 192 0.19 5.06 5.15
N CYS A 193 0.74 5.46 4.01
CA CYS A 193 0.89 4.51 2.91
C CYS A 193 2.03 3.52 3.16
N ASN A 194 1.88 2.30 2.64
CA ASN A 194 2.87 1.24 2.80
C ASN A 194 4.26 1.64 2.28
N ALA A 195 4.29 2.35 1.14
CA ALA A 195 5.54 2.86 0.58
C ALA A 195 6.27 3.83 1.54
N THR A 196 5.54 4.58 2.35
CA THR A 196 6.12 5.43 3.41
C THR A 196 6.65 4.59 4.55
N TRP A 197 5.87 3.62 5.00
CA TRP A 197 6.27 2.71 6.07
C TRP A 197 7.55 1.96 5.70
N ALA A 198 7.57 1.30 4.55
CA ALA A 198 8.73 0.52 4.07
C ALA A 198 9.99 1.38 3.94
N ARG A 199 9.87 2.60 3.39
CA ARG A 199 11.01 3.53 3.28
C ARG A 199 11.55 3.98 4.64
N GLN A 200 10.67 4.31 5.59
CA GLN A 200 11.09 4.73 6.91
C GLN A 200 11.78 3.58 7.66
N GLN A 201 11.25 2.36 7.55
CA GLN A 201 11.85 1.18 8.15
C GLN A 201 13.22 0.89 7.53
N GLU A 202 13.32 0.87 6.20
CA GLU A 202 14.59 0.60 5.52
C GLU A 202 15.64 1.69 5.78
N ALA A 203 15.23 2.97 5.87
CA ALA A 203 16.13 4.06 6.24
C ALA A 203 16.64 3.91 7.68
N GLU A 204 15.79 3.44 8.60
CA GLU A 204 16.20 3.14 9.99
C GLU A 204 17.18 1.97 10.03
N ASP A 205 16.89 0.86 9.33
CA ASP A 205 17.76 -0.32 9.27
C ASP A 205 19.13 0.01 8.66
N LEU A 206 19.17 0.77 7.55
CA LEU A 206 20.40 1.23 6.94
C LEU A 206 21.19 2.14 7.87
N SER A 207 20.52 3.05 8.59
CA SER A 207 21.19 3.99 9.49
C SER A 207 21.88 3.34 10.68
N GLN A 208 21.45 2.14 11.06
CA GLN A 208 22.11 1.32 12.09
C GLN A 208 23.33 0.57 11.57
N GLN A 209 23.49 0.43 10.25
CA GLN A 209 24.53 -0.38 9.61
C GLN A 209 25.55 0.45 8.83
N CYS A 210 25.28 1.75 8.61
CA CYS A 210 26.12 2.62 7.79
C CYS A 210 26.65 3.80 8.59
N ASP A 211 27.84 4.28 8.23
CA ASP A 211 28.50 5.41 8.88
C ASP A 211 27.87 6.76 8.49
N ILE A 212 27.24 6.82 7.31
CA ILE A 212 26.50 7.98 6.81
C ILE A 212 25.32 7.51 5.95
N ILE A 213 24.23 8.27 5.98
CA ILE A 213 23.09 8.09 5.05
C ILE A 213 22.98 9.31 4.14
N VAL A 214 22.96 9.06 2.84
CA VAL A 214 22.65 10.05 1.81
C VAL A 214 21.18 9.87 1.40
N VAL A 215 20.37 10.88 1.64
CA VAL A 215 18.95 10.90 1.27
C VAL A 215 18.79 11.77 0.03
N ILE A 216 18.45 11.17 -1.11
CA ILE A 216 18.29 11.86 -2.39
C ILE A 216 16.84 12.33 -2.53
N GLY A 217 16.63 13.61 -2.82
CA GLY A 217 15.30 14.16 -3.08
C GLY A 217 15.13 15.61 -2.65
N GLY A 218 14.04 16.22 -3.11
CA GLY A 218 13.78 17.65 -2.90
C GLY A 218 13.75 18.05 -1.43
N HIS A 219 14.44 19.16 -1.10
CA HIS A 219 14.51 19.70 0.26
C HIS A 219 13.14 20.06 0.83
N HIS A 220 12.15 20.36 -0.04
CA HIS A 220 10.77 20.66 0.35
C HIS A 220 9.85 19.44 0.38
N SER A 221 10.36 18.25 0.02
CA SER A 221 9.58 17.01 0.04
C SER A 221 9.37 16.53 1.47
N SER A 222 8.11 16.43 1.90
CA SER A 222 7.74 15.89 3.21
C SER A 222 8.31 14.48 3.45
N ASN A 223 8.26 13.61 2.45
CA ASN A 223 8.79 12.25 2.57
C ASN A 223 10.33 12.26 2.72
N THR A 224 11.05 13.03 1.91
CA THR A 224 12.52 13.15 2.00
C THR A 224 12.95 13.63 3.39
N GLN A 225 12.32 14.67 3.91
CA GLN A 225 12.64 15.21 5.24
C GLN A 225 12.36 14.21 6.38
N LYS A 226 11.30 13.38 6.26
CA LYS A 226 11.02 12.33 7.24
C LYS A 226 12.09 11.24 7.22
N LEU A 227 12.59 10.85 6.04
CA LEU A 227 13.68 9.87 5.92
C LEU A 227 14.95 10.38 6.59
N VAL A 228 15.30 11.66 6.38
CA VAL A 228 16.44 12.29 7.08
C VAL A 228 16.26 12.25 8.59
N GLN A 229 15.07 12.61 9.09
CA GLN A 229 14.78 12.59 10.52
C GLN A 229 14.88 11.18 11.13
N VAL A 230 14.45 10.15 10.38
CA VAL A 230 14.56 8.76 10.82
C VAL A 230 16.04 8.33 10.86
N ALA A 231 16.79 8.55 9.79
CA ALA A 231 18.18 8.16 9.69
C ALA A 231 19.08 8.92 10.71
N ALA A 232 18.80 10.20 10.94
CA ALA A 232 19.58 11.02 11.86
C ALA A 232 19.49 10.60 13.33
N LYS A 233 18.61 9.66 13.69
CA LYS A 233 18.54 9.08 15.03
C LYS A 233 19.75 8.20 15.36
N HIS A 234 20.35 7.58 14.36
CA HIS A 234 21.38 6.54 14.55
C HIS A 234 22.72 6.92 13.94
N THR A 235 22.74 7.67 12.83
CA THR A 235 23.98 8.07 12.17
C THR A 235 23.84 9.44 11.50
N ARG A 236 24.96 9.96 10.96
CA ARG A 236 24.92 11.20 10.18
C ARG A 236 24.06 11.03 8.93
N ALA A 237 23.06 11.88 8.76
CA ALA A 237 22.22 11.92 7.56
C ALA A 237 22.41 13.26 6.84
N VAL A 238 22.56 13.18 5.52
CA VAL A 238 22.68 14.35 4.62
C VAL A 238 21.65 14.24 3.51
N THR A 239 21.21 15.39 3.00
CA THR A 239 20.23 15.45 1.90
C THR A 239 20.87 16.09 0.69
N VAL A 240 20.61 15.54 -0.49
CA VAL A 240 21.01 16.10 -1.78
C VAL A 240 19.85 16.04 -2.77
N GLU A 241 19.64 17.11 -3.56
CA GLU A 241 18.71 17.08 -4.68
C GLU A 241 19.37 16.59 -5.97
N THR A 242 20.67 16.88 -6.14
CA THR A 242 21.48 16.47 -7.29
C THR A 242 22.87 16.05 -6.86
N ALA A 243 23.62 15.41 -7.76
CA ALA A 243 24.99 15.00 -7.49
C ALA A 243 25.94 16.18 -7.19
N SER A 244 25.66 17.38 -7.73
CA SER A 244 26.46 18.58 -7.49
C SER A 244 26.46 19.08 -6.04
N GLU A 245 25.52 18.62 -5.23
CA GLU A 245 25.43 18.96 -3.80
C GLU A 245 26.26 18.02 -2.93
N LEU A 246 26.78 16.92 -3.49
CA LEU A 246 27.69 16.04 -2.75
C LEU A 246 28.96 16.78 -2.35
N ARG A 247 29.43 16.49 -1.15
CA ARG A 247 30.67 17.09 -0.61
C ARG A 247 31.64 16.00 -0.22
N PRO A 248 32.83 15.94 -0.84
CA PRO A 248 33.85 14.93 -0.54
C PRO A 248 34.17 14.79 0.94
N GLU A 249 34.13 15.93 1.69
CA GLU A 249 34.44 15.95 3.12
C GLU A 249 33.42 15.11 3.95
N TRP A 250 32.26 14.81 3.42
CA TRP A 250 31.29 13.95 4.12
C TRP A 250 31.74 12.51 4.22
N PHE A 251 32.62 12.09 3.30
CA PHE A 251 33.01 10.69 3.11
C PHE A 251 34.47 10.40 3.58
N ALA A 252 35.18 11.37 4.18
CA ALA A 252 36.60 11.26 4.49
C ALA A 252 36.97 10.04 5.34
N ASP A 253 36.20 9.63 6.33
CA ASP A 253 36.45 8.46 7.18
C ASP A 253 35.36 7.43 7.15
N VAL A 254 34.53 7.46 6.09
CA VAL A 254 33.36 6.60 5.92
C VAL A 254 33.73 5.26 5.28
N LYS A 255 33.42 4.16 5.95
CA LYS A 255 33.58 2.79 5.41
C LYS A 255 32.35 2.33 4.64
N THR A 256 31.18 2.65 5.16
CA THR A 256 29.87 2.28 4.59
C THR A 256 28.95 3.48 4.47
N ALA A 257 28.46 3.75 3.27
CA ALA A 257 27.46 4.78 2.99
C ALA A 257 26.14 4.13 2.57
N GLY A 258 25.06 4.41 3.29
CA GLY A 258 23.73 4.06 2.88
C GLY A 258 23.13 5.15 1.97
N VAL A 259 22.46 4.75 0.92
CA VAL A 259 21.79 5.67 0.00
C VAL A 259 20.31 5.32 -0.05
N THR A 260 19.44 6.30 0.21
CA THR A 260 17.99 6.17 0.03
C THR A 260 17.46 7.38 -0.73
N ALA A 261 16.24 7.27 -1.24
CA ALA A 261 15.64 8.36 -2.02
C ALA A 261 14.18 8.60 -1.67
N GLY A 262 13.76 9.85 -1.80
CA GLY A 262 12.37 10.25 -1.63
C GLY A 262 11.45 9.62 -2.67
N ALA A 263 10.16 9.52 -2.32
CA ALA A 263 9.11 8.94 -3.17
C ALA A 263 8.86 9.68 -4.49
N SER A 264 9.38 10.88 -4.65
CA SER A 264 9.31 11.71 -5.85
C SER A 264 10.67 11.90 -6.56
N THR A 265 11.66 11.05 -6.28
CA THR A 265 13.00 11.12 -6.87
C THR A 265 13.09 10.18 -8.07
N PRO A 266 13.38 10.67 -9.31
CA PRO A 266 13.57 9.83 -10.48
C PRO A 266 14.80 8.92 -10.35
N SER A 267 14.78 7.74 -11.01
CA SER A 267 15.92 6.83 -11.06
C SER A 267 17.18 7.47 -11.66
N SER A 268 17.02 8.32 -12.67
CA SER A 268 18.14 9.03 -13.30
C SER A 268 18.95 9.89 -12.32
N ILE A 269 18.29 10.55 -11.36
CA ILE A 269 19.00 11.33 -10.33
C ILE A 269 19.69 10.43 -9.32
N ILE A 270 19.07 9.31 -8.98
CA ILE A 270 19.70 8.31 -8.09
C ILE A 270 20.97 7.77 -8.75
N GLU A 271 20.90 7.41 -10.03
CA GLU A 271 22.03 6.97 -10.84
C GLU A 271 23.16 8.01 -10.87
N GLU A 272 22.83 9.27 -11.13
CA GLU A 272 23.80 10.37 -11.18
C GLU A 272 24.52 10.52 -9.83
N VAL A 273 23.81 10.49 -8.71
CA VAL A 273 24.38 10.58 -7.38
C VAL A 273 25.27 9.38 -7.07
N LEU A 274 24.82 8.15 -7.37
CA LEU A 274 25.58 6.94 -7.14
C LEU A 274 26.87 6.91 -7.98
N ASN A 275 26.79 7.30 -9.27
CA ASN A 275 27.96 7.37 -10.14
C ASN A 275 28.96 8.40 -9.65
N SER A 276 28.51 9.55 -9.18
CA SER A 276 29.36 10.58 -8.60
C SER A 276 30.05 10.10 -7.33
N MET A 277 29.32 9.42 -6.44
CA MET A 277 29.89 8.79 -5.24
C MET A 277 30.90 7.70 -5.58
N SER A 278 30.66 6.89 -6.61
CA SER A 278 31.55 5.80 -7.05
C SER A 278 32.79 6.31 -7.78
N ALA A 279 32.69 7.37 -8.59
CA ALA A 279 33.81 7.98 -9.30
C ALA A 279 34.88 8.57 -8.35
N GLU A 280 34.46 9.09 -7.21
CA GLU A 280 35.38 9.59 -6.19
C GLU A 280 36.12 8.47 -5.43
N ILE A 281 35.67 7.20 -5.53
CA ILE A 281 36.13 6.09 -4.69
C ILE A 281 36.93 5.03 -5.45
N ASN A 282 36.95 5.05 -6.80
CA ASN A 282 37.61 4.02 -7.63
C ASN A 282 37.04 2.58 -7.41
N ASP A 283 35.77 2.42 -7.10
CA ASP A 283 35.15 1.13 -6.83
C ASP A 283 34.27 0.66 -8.02
N SER A 284 34.44 -0.58 -8.46
CA SER A 284 34.05 -1.10 -9.78
C SER A 284 32.66 -1.76 -9.82
N MET A 285 31.76 -1.49 -8.90
CA MET A 285 30.38 -1.99 -9.03
C MET A 285 29.54 -1.06 -9.92
N SER A 286 29.03 -1.60 -11.03
CA SER A 286 28.15 -0.84 -11.94
C SER A 286 26.77 -0.63 -11.29
N PHE A 287 26.12 0.47 -11.64
CA PHE A 287 24.73 0.75 -11.24
C PHE A 287 23.79 -0.39 -11.66
N GLU A 288 24.02 -1.04 -12.80
CA GLU A 288 23.26 -2.22 -13.24
C GLU A 288 23.34 -3.38 -12.25
N GLU A 289 24.50 -3.61 -11.61
CA GLU A 289 24.65 -4.67 -10.60
C GLU A 289 23.95 -4.29 -9.29
N MET A 290 23.95 -3.00 -8.90
CA MET A 290 23.22 -2.51 -7.74
C MET A 290 21.71 -2.54 -7.97
N LEU A 291 21.25 -2.21 -9.19
CA LEU A 291 19.85 -2.27 -9.60
C LEU A 291 19.35 -3.71 -9.65
N ASN A 292 20.12 -4.63 -10.22
CA ASN A 292 19.80 -6.06 -10.31
C ASN A 292 19.71 -6.71 -8.91
N ALA A 293 20.51 -6.25 -7.95
CA ALA A 293 20.40 -6.66 -6.55
C ALA A 293 19.09 -6.12 -5.89
N SER A 294 18.52 -5.05 -6.45
CA SER A 294 17.26 -4.43 -6.02
C SER A 294 16.06 -4.80 -6.90
N GLU A 295 16.22 -5.75 -7.87
CA GLU A 295 15.14 -6.07 -8.82
C GLU A 295 13.83 -6.42 -8.14
N GLU A 296 12.84 -5.63 -8.47
CA GLU A 296 11.47 -5.80 -8.03
C GLU A 296 10.87 -7.09 -8.59
N LYS A 297 10.39 -7.94 -7.71
CA LYS A 297 9.58 -9.09 -8.11
C LYS A 297 8.31 -8.60 -8.80
N ARG A 298 8.24 -8.73 -10.11
CA ARG A 298 6.97 -8.56 -10.84
C ARG A 298 5.99 -9.63 -10.34
N VAL A 299 4.97 -9.17 -9.67
CA VAL A 299 3.98 -10.05 -9.05
C VAL A 299 2.80 -10.20 -10.02
N HIS A 300 2.42 -11.46 -10.31
CA HIS A 300 1.30 -11.79 -11.18
C HIS A 300 0.22 -12.53 -10.40
N ALA A 301 -1.02 -12.52 -10.90
CA ALA A 301 -2.07 -13.33 -10.33
C ALA A 301 -1.65 -14.82 -10.26
N GLY A 302 -1.88 -15.45 -9.11
CA GLY A 302 -1.44 -16.83 -8.82
C GLY A 302 -0.03 -16.97 -8.24
N SER A 303 0.78 -15.90 -8.17
CA SER A 303 2.09 -15.93 -7.50
C SER A 303 1.93 -16.11 -5.99
N ILE A 304 2.80 -16.93 -5.40
CA ILE A 304 2.92 -17.05 -3.94
C ILE A 304 3.95 -16.05 -3.47
N VAL A 305 3.59 -15.25 -2.50
CA VAL A 305 4.43 -14.18 -1.94
C VAL A 305 4.46 -14.27 -0.42
N LYS A 306 5.57 -13.88 0.17
CA LYS A 306 5.68 -13.61 1.60
C LYS A 306 5.43 -12.13 1.81
N GLY A 307 4.63 -11.79 2.79
CA GLY A 307 4.30 -10.41 3.08
C GLY A 307 4.33 -10.13 4.58
N ILE A 308 4.74 -8.91 4.93
CA ILE A 308 4.79 -8.41 6.30
C ILE A 308 3.58 -7.53 6.54
N VAL A 309 2.81 -7.81 7.59
CA VAL A 309 1.65 -7.00 7.97
C VAL A 309 2.11 -5.61 8.40
N THR A 310 1.68 -4.58 7.68
CA THR A 310 2.06 -3.19 7.95
C THR A 310 0.97 -2.38 8.65
N SER A 311 -0.30 -2.75 8.43
CA SER A 311 -1.45 -2.07 9.03
C SER A 311 -2.64 -3.02 9.16
N ILE A 312 -3.43 -2.81 10.21
CA ILE A 312 -4.63 -3.59 10.51
C ILE A 312 -5.82 -2.64 10.59
N SER A 313 -6.87 -2.95 9.81
CA SER A 313 -8.16 -2.27 9.86
C SER A 313 -9.26 -3.27 10.24
N ALA A 314 -10.45 -2.80 10.58
CA ALA A 314 -11.54 -3.65 11.06
C ALA A 314 -11.89 -4.82 10.11
N ASN A 315 -11.74 -4.65 8.79
CA ASN A 315 -12.16 -5.63 7.78
C ASN A 315 -11.05 -6.06 6.82
N GLU A 316 -9.85 -5.51 6.93
CA GLU A 316 -8.72 -5.80 6.03
C GLU A 316 -7.37 -5.51 6.69
N ILE A 317 -6.32 -6.15 6.18
CA ILE A 317 -4.93 -5.82 6.53
C ILE A 317 -4.19 -5.33 5.30
N GLN A 318 -3.21 -4.47 5.53
CA GLN A 318 -2.21 -4.08 4.53
C GLN A 318 -0.95 -4.91 4.76
N VAL A 319 -0.34 -5.34 3.67
CA VAL A 319 0.82 -6.22 3.69
C VAL A 319 1.86 -5.71 2.71
N ASP A 320 3.09 -5.57 3.17
CA ASP A 320 4.24 -5.32 2.31
C ASP A 320 4.74 -6.65 1.74
N ILE A 321 4.75 -6.76 0.43
CA ILE A 321 5.22 -7.96 -0.30
C ILE A 321 6.53 -7.72 -1.06
N GLY A 322 7.21 -6.59 -0.79
CA GLY A 322 8.42 -6.18 -1.50
C GLY A 322 8.18 -5.76 -2.95
N ALA A 323 6.94 -5.33 -3.29
CA ALA A 323 6.56 -4.75 -4.57
C ALA A 323 6.21 -3.26 -4.39
N LYS A 324 6.23 -2.48 -5.49
CA LYS A 324 5.80 -1.05 -5.44
C LYS A 324 4.34 -0.87 -5.03
N GLN A 325 3.52 -1.88 -5.30
CA GLN A 325 2.10 -1.90 -5.00
C GLN A 325 1.87 -2.49 -3.61
N THR A 326 0.86 -1.97 -2.92
CA THR A 326 0.50 -2.47 -1.58
C THR A 326 -0.39 -3.70 -1.68
N GLY A 327 -0.05 -4.75 -0.93
CA GLY A 327 -0.88 -5.92 -0.76
C GLY A 327 -2.02 -5.67 0.23
N PHE A 328 -3.23 -6.14 -0.08
CA PHE A 328 -4.39 -6.10 0.81
C PHE A 328 -4.99 -7.50 0.94
N VAL A 329 -5.30 -7.88 2.18
CA VAL A 329 -6.02 -9.11 2.49
C VAL A 329 -7.29 -8.75 3.25
N LYS A 330 -8.45 -9.10 2.71
CA LYS A 330 -9.73 -8.92 3.39
C LYS A 330 -9.88 -9.94 4.52
N LEU A 331 -10.66 -9.63 5.55
CA LEU A 331 -10.96 -10.56 6.64
C LEU A 331 -11.52 -11.90 6.12
N SER A 332 -12.40 -11.88 5.11
CA SER A 332 -12.95 -13.09 4.46
C SER A 332 -11.90 -13.96 3.75
N GLU A 333 -10.71 -13.40 3.45
CA GLU A 333 -9.58 -14.07 2.82
C GLU A 333 -8.48 -14.46 3.83
N LEU A 334 -8.64 -14.05 5.10
CA LEU A 334 -7.78 -14.48 6.22
C LEU A 334 -8.34 -15.70 6.93
N THR A 335 -9.66 -15.74 7.17
CA THR A 335 -10.34 -16.80 7.93
C THR A 335 -11.74 -17.10 7.36
N ASP A 336 -12.25 -18.31 7.65
CA ASP A 336 -13.64 -18.70 7.40
C ASP A 336 -14.58 -18.28 8.54
N ASP A 337 -14.04 -17.93 9.70
CA ASP A 337 -14.83 -17.49 10.85
C ASP A 337 -15.24 -16.03 10.69
N SER A 338 -16.52 -15.82 10.38
CA SER A 338 -17.12 -14.50 10.22
C SER A 338 -17.24 -13.70 11.53
N SER A 339 -17.05 -14.35 12.68
CA SER A 339 -17.09 -13.72 14.01
C SER A 339 -15.71 -13.25 14.50
N ALA A 340 -14.64 -13.72 13.85
CA ALA A 340 -13.27 -13.37 14.22
C ALA A 340 -12.97 -11.89 13.92
N LYS A 341 -12.20 -11.26 14.81
CA LYS A 341 -11.66 -9.92 14.55
C LYS A 341 -10.27 -10.02 13.95
N VAL A 342 -9.94 -9.11 13.04
CA VAL A 342 -8.62 -9.10 12.39
C VAL A 342 -7.48 -9.00 13.40
N GLU A 343 -7.67 -8.20 14.46
CA GLU A 343 -6.69 -7.96 15.53
C GLU A 343 -6.36 -9.24 16.35
N ASP A 344 -7.27 -10.22 16.38
CA ASP A 344 -7.08 -11.50 17.06
C ASP A 344 -6.32 -12.52 16.18
N LEU A 345 -6.31 -12.32 14.87
CA LEU A 345 -5.73 -13.24 13.89
C LEU A 345 -4.29 -12.91 13.51
N VAL A 346 -3.94 -11.62 13.50
CA VAL A 346 -2.63 -11.14 13.04
C VAL A 346 -2.22 -9.86 13.76
N LYS A 347 -0.92 -9.63 13.84
CA LYS A 347 -0.33 -8.40 14.41
C LYS A 347 0.50 -7.68 13.37
N VAL A 348 0.67 -6.38 13.53
CA VAL A 348 1.62 -5.60 12.72
C VAL A 348 3.02 -6.16 12.92
N GLY A 349 3.72 -6.43 11.81
CA GLY A 349 5.03 -7.09 11.79
C GLY A 349 4.98 -8.60 11.55
N ASP A 350 3.82 -9.25 11.57
CA ASP A 350 3.73 -10.68 11.27
C ASP A 350 4.04 -10.96 9.80
N GLU A 351 4.81 -12.02 9.55
CA GLU A 351 5.10 -12.53 8.20
C GLU A 351 4.04 -13.56 7.80
N LEU A 352 3.41 -13.38 6.65
CA LEU A 352 2.35 -14.23 6.12
C LEU A 352 2.71 -14.77 4.74
N ASP A 353 2.49 -16.08 4.52
CA ASP A 353 2.45 -16.66 3.18
C ASP A 353 1.10 -16.36 2.54
N LEU A 354 1.10 -15.78 1.36
CA LEU A 354 -0.10 -15.32 0.67
C LEU A 354 -0.04 -15.66 -0.82
N ILE A 355 -1.20 -15.80 -1.46
CA ILE A 355 -1.31 -15.92 -2.91
C ILE A 355 -1.92 -14.65 -3.48
N VAL A 356 -1.39 -14.21 -4.62
CA VAL A 356 -1.93 -13.07 -5.37
C VAL A 356 -3.21 -13.51 -6.05
N GLU A 357 -4.32 -12.90 -5.67
CA GLU A 357 -5.61 -13.12 -6.30
C GLU A 357 -5.79 -12.27 -7.54
N LYS A 358 -5.52 -10.97 -7.42
CA LYS A 358 -5.68 -10.00 -8.49
C LYS A 358 -4.72 -8.84 -8.31
N VAL A 359 -4.10 -8.42 -9.39
CA VAL A 359 -3.33 -7.18 -9.48
C VAL A 359 -4.24 -6.11 -10.07
N MET A 360 -4.48 -5.02 -9.33
CA MET A 360 -5.28 -3.88 -9.79
C MET A 360 -4.34 -2.70 -10.06
N ASP A 361 -3.78 -2.68 -11.27
CA ASP A 361 -2.75 -1.70 -11.65
C ASP A 361 -3.26 -0.25 -11.58
N GLN A 362 -4.54 -0.02 -11.84
CA GLN A 362 -5.13 1.32 -11.77
C GLN A 362 -5.22 1.87 -10.34
N ASP A 363 -5.39 0.99 -9.36
CA ASP A 363 -5.56 1.36 -7.96
C ASP A 363 -4.27 1.21 -7.13
N GLY A 364 -3.20 0.65 -7.72
CA GLY A 364 -1.95 0.36 -7.02
C GLY A 364 -2.08 -0.68 -5.91
N VAL A 365 -3.05 -1.57 -6.05
CA VAL A 365 -3.45 -2.54 -5.03
C VAL A 365 -3.30 -3.94 -5.56
N ILE A 366 -2.71 -4.81 -4.75
CA ILE A 366 -2.67 -6.24 -4.99
C ILE A 366 -3.58 -6.92 -3.99
N GLN A 367 -4.63 -7.57 -4.49
CA GLN A 367 -5.47 -8.40 -3.64
C GLN A 367 -4.78 -9.73 -3.37
N LEU A 368 -4.68 -10.08 -2.09
CA LEU A 368 -4.01 -11.26 -1.60
C LEU A 368 -5.01 -12.13 -0.81
N SER A 369 -4.75 -13.43 -0.78
CA SER A 369 -5.55 -14.39 -0.03
C SER A 369 -4.66 -15.41 0.69
N ARG A 370 -4.85 -15.56 1.98
CA ARG A 370 -4.28 -16.65 2.78
C ARG A 370 -5.06 -17.94 2.58
N LYS A 371 -6.38 -17.81 2.51
CA LYS A 371 -7.33 -18.92 2.36
C LYS A 371 -7.13 -19.66 1.04
N LYS A 372 -7.01 -18.95 -0.09
CA LYS A 372 -6.75 -19.58 -1.40
C LYS A 372 -5.39 -20.29 -1.45
N LEU A 373 -4.37 -19.76 -0.75
CA LEU A 373 -3.09 -20.44 -0.63
C LEU A 373 -3.23 -21.76 0.17
N ALA A 374 -3.95 -21.71 1.28
CA ALA A 374 -4.22 -22.91 2.08
C ALA A 374 -4.99 -23.97 1.27
N SER A 375 -6.04 -23.54 0.54
CA SER A 375 -6.81 -24.42 -0.35
C SER A 375 -5.95 -25.00 -1.48
N ARG A 376 -5.04 -24.22 -2.07
CA ARG A 376 -4.12 -24.69 -3.11
C ARG A 376 -3.13 -25.71 -2.57
N LYS A 377 -2.49 -25.42 -1.41
CA LYS A 377 -1.60 -26.37 -0.74
C LYS A 377 -2.36 -27.66 -0.36
N GLY A 378 -3.59 -27.52 0.18
CA GLY A 378 -4.46 -28.65 0.48
C GLY A 378 -4.81 -29.47 -0.77
N MET A 379 -5.11 -28.83 -1.91
CA MET A 379 -5.40 -29.50 -3.17
C MET A 379 -4.19 -30.28 -3.70
N GLU A 380 -2.97 -29.74 -3.61
CA GLU A 380 -1.74 -30.43 -4.01
C GLU A 380 -1.47 -31.66 -3.11
N GLU A 381 -1.72 -31.57 -1.80
CA GLU A 381 -1.62 -32.70 -0.88
C GLU A 381 -2.69 -33.75 -1.14
N ILE A 382 -3.92 -33.33 -1.40
CA ILE A 382 -5.03 -34.21 -1.78
C ILE A 382 -4.74 -34.95 -3.08
N ALA A 383 -4.19 -34.26 -4.09
CA ALA A 383 -3.80 -34.89 -5.35
C ALA A 383 -2.72 -35.96 -5.15
N LYS A 384 -1.69 -35.67 -4.34
CA LYS A 384 -0.66 -36.67 -3.98
C LYS A 384 -1.24 -37.84 -3.22
N ALA A 385 -2.13 -37.61 -2.24
CA ALA A 385 -2.79 -38.68 -1.49
C ALA A 385 -3.70 -39.53 -2.38
N ALA A 386 -4.36 -38.92 -3.38
CA ALA A 386 -5.16 -39.67 -4.36
C ALA A 386 -4.33 -40.55 -5.30
N GLU A 387 -3.12 -40.11 -5.66
CA GLU A 387 -2.17 -40.90 -6.46
C GLU A 387 -1.55 -42.05 -5.64
N SER A 388 -1.22 -41.78 -4.37
CA SER A 388 -0.62 -42.79 -3.47
C SER A 388 -1.63 -43.76 -2.84
N GLY A 389 -2.93 -43.41 -2.89
CA GLY A 389 -3.97 -44.19 -2.21
C GLY A 389 -3.92 -44.05 -0.67
N GLU A 390 -3.32 -42.99 -0.19
CA GLU A 390 -3.18 -42.69 1.25
C GLU A 390 -4.53 -42.31 1.86
N VAL A 391 -4.75 -42.71 3.12
CA VAL A 391 -5.93 -42.34 3.89
C VAL A 391 -5.80 -40.89 4.33
N VAL A 392 -6.78 -40.06 4.02
CA VAL A 392 -6.87 -38.68 4.48
C VAL A 392 -8.02 -38.49 5.46
N GLU A 393 -7.88 -37.52 6.36
CA GLU A 393 -8.87 -37.21 7.40
C GLU A 393 -9.56 -35.89 7.08
N GLY A 394 -10.84 -35.78 7.42
CA GLY A 394 -11.61 -34.56 7.22
C GLY A 394 -12.91 -34.53 8.00
N ASP A 395 -13.51 -33.35 8.09
CA ASP A 395 -14.75 -33.11 8.80
C ASP A 395 -15.92 -32.98 7.82
N VAL A 396 -17.02 -33.69 8.06
CA VAL A 396 -18.22 -33.60 7.25
C VAL A 396 -18.95 -32.30 7.55
N THR A 397 -18.97 -31.38 6.57
CA THR A 397 -19.53 -30.02 6.74
C THR A 397 -20.98 -29.90 6.28
N GLU A 398 -21.33 -30.56 5.19
CA GLU A 398 -22.63 -30.40 4.55
C GLU A 398 -23.10 -31.75 3.98
N PHE A 399 -24.43 -31.88 3.78
CA PHE A 399 -25.02 -32.97 3.01
C PHE A 399 -25.93 -32.44 1.90
N ASN A 400 -26.06 -33.21 0.83
CA ASN A 400 -27.01 -32.94 -0.23
C ASN A 400 -27.65 -34.28 -0.69
N LYS A 401 -28.60 -34.20 -1.66
CA LYS A 401 -29.32 -35.41 -2.17
C LYS A 401 -28.39 -36.47 -2.77
N GLY A 402 -27.19 -36.09 -3.17
CA GLY A 402 -26.21 -36.99 -3.82
C GLY A 402 -25.17 -37.58 -2.88
N GLY A 403 -24.96 -37.02 -1.69
CA GLY A 403 -23.90 -37.44 -0.77
C GLY A 403 -23.55 -36.41 0.29
N VAL A 404 -22.36 -36.51 0.84
CA VAL A 404 -21.82 -35.59 1.84
C VAL A 404 -20.62 -34.80 1.31
N VAL A 405 -20.41 -33.61 1.86
CA VAL A 405 -19.24 -32.80 1.61
C VAL A 405 -18.31 -32.86 2.83
N VAL A 406 -17.09 -33.26 2.61
CA VAL A 406 -16.06 -33.39 3.64
C VAL A 406 -15.01 -32.31 3.42
N ASN A 407 -14.69 -31.56 4.46
CA ASN A 407 -13.59 -30.60 4.43
C ASN A 407 -12.29 -31.34 4.79
N VAL A 408 -11.41 -31.49 3.81
CA VAL A 408 -10.09 -32.12 3.98
C VAL A 408 -9.05 -31.02 3.80
N LYS A 409 -8.38 -30.59 4.86
CA LYS A 409 -7.33 -29.56 4.84
C LYS A 409 -7.75 -28.26 4.11
N GLY A 410 -8.99 -27.81 4.30
CA GLY A 410 -9.52 -26.59 3.68
C GLY A 410 -10.07 -26.77 2.26
N VAL A 411 -10.09 -27.99 1.73
CA VAL A 411 -10.66 -28.35 0.43
C VAL A 411 -11.96 -29.10 0.61
N LYS A 412 -13.02 -28.70 -0.06
CA LYS A 412 -14.32 -29.41 -0.05
C LYS A 412 -14.25 -30.60 -1.00
N VAL A 413 -14.32 -31.81 -0.47
CA VAL A 413 -14.34 -33.08 -1.20
C VAL A 413 -15.75 -33.67 -1.16
N PHE A 414 -16.32 -33.99 -2.30
CA PHE A 414 -17.64 -34.61 -2.38
C PHE A 414 -17.52 -36.13 -2.29
N VAL A 415 -18.24 -36.73 -1.35
CA VAL A 415 -18.33 -38.20 -1.18
C VAL A 415 -19.73 -38.64 -1.58
N PRO A 416 -19.89 -39.39 -2.69
CA PRO A 416 -21.19 -39.88 -3.14
C PRO A 416 -21.87 -40.76 -2.06
N ARG A 417 -23.21 -40.72 -2.01
CA ARG A 417 -24.02 -41.53 -1.07
C ARG A 417 -23.65 -43.00 -1.07
N SER A 418 -23.33 -43.58 -2.22
CA SER A 418 -22.95 -44.97 -2.37
C SER A 418 -21.62 -45.33 -1.71
N GLN A 419 -20.84 -44.36 -1.31
CA GLN A 419 -19.52 -44.51 -0.68
C GLN A 419 -19.49 -43.91 0.73
N ALA A 420 -20.51 -43.14 1.12
CA ALA A 420 -20.59 -42.49 2.42
C ALA A 420 -21.07 -43.45 3.54
N THR A 421 -21.75 -44.57 3.20
CA THR A 421 -22.29 -45.56 4.16
C THR A 421 -22.14 -46.96 3.61
N MET A 422 -21.94 -47.95 4.53
CA MET A 422 -21.83 -49.37 4.15
C MET A 422 -23.18 -50.01 3.76
N ARG A 423 -24.30 -49.44 4.22
CA ARG A 423 -25.65 -49.94 3.94
C ARG A 423 -26.48 -48.90 3.24
N ARG A 424 -27.23 -49.27 2.21
CA ARG A 424 -28.07 -48.36 1.39
C ARG A 424 -29.14 -47.62 2.18
N ASP A 425 -29.57 -48.14 3.33
CA ASP A 425 -30.63 -47.61 4.17
C ASP A 425 -30.13 -46.77 5.35
N GLU A 426 -28.81 -46.62 5.50
CA GLU A 426 -28.24 -45.76 6.55
C GLU A 426 -28.44 -44.26 6.23
N ASP A 427 -28.81 -43.52 7.29
CA ASP A 427 -29.03 -42.09 7.22
C ASP A 427 -27.70 -41.35 7.27
N TYR A 428 -27.15 -41.00 6.08
CA TYR A 428 -25.89 -40.32 5.92
C TYR A 428 -25.92 -38.87 6.41
N THR A 429 -27.11 -38.33 6.73
CA THR A 429 -27.25 -36.95 7.27
C THR A 429 -26.66 -36.86 8.69
N LYS A 430 -26.58 -38.00 9.40
CA LYS A 430 -25.95 -38.09 10.75
C LYS A 430 -24.44 -37.96 10.72
N LEU A 431 -23.82 -38.03 9.57
CA LEU A 431 -22.36 -37.84 9.42
C LEU A 431 -21.95 -36.39 9.52
N VAL A 432 -22.87 -35.43 9.36
CA VAL A 432 -22.55 -33.99 9.46
C VAL A 432 -22.01 -33.68 10.85
N GLY A 433 -20.85 -33.01 10.90
CA GLY A 433 -20.12 -32.69 12.13
C GLY A 433 -19.23 -33.83 12.66
N GLN A 434 -19.15 -34.98 11.96
CA GLN A 434 -18.24 -36.05 12.32
C GLN A 434 -16.90 -35.93 11.60
N HIS A 435 -15.86 -36.38 12.28
CA HIS A 435 -14.52 -36.54 11.71
C HIS A 435 -14.44 -37.92 11.05
N VAL A 436 -14.04 -37.95 9.77
CA VAL A 436 -14.05 -39.18 8.96
C VAL A 436 -12.71 -39.40 8.26
N GLN A 437 -12.39 -40.65 8.02
CA GLN A 437 -11.24 -41.07 7.21
C GLN A 437 -11.71 -41.51 5.83
N LEU A 438 -11.03 -41.05 4.79
CA LEU A 438 -11.37 -41.34 3.39
C LEU A 438 -10.13 -41.76 2.59
N VAL A 439 -10.34 -42.60 1.61
CA VAL A 439 -9.38 -42.86 0.53
C VAL A 439 -9.87 -42.09 -0.70
N LEU A 440 -9.00 -41.24 -1.25
CA LEU A 440 -9.35 -40.40 -2.41
C LEU A 440 -9.09 -41.14 -3.72
N SER A 441 -9.95 -40.93 -4.70
CA SER A 441 -9.74 -41.33 -6.07
C SER A 441 -9.82 -40.09 -6.99
N LEU A 442 -9.02 -40.05 -8.05
CA LEU A 442 -8.97 -38.95 -9.00
C LEU A 442 -10.34 -38.54 -9.60
N ILE A 443 -11.33 -39.43 -9.53
CA ILE A 443 -12.70 -39.18 -9.99
C ILE A 443 -13.47 -38.21 -9.05
N HIS A 444 -13.00 -38.02 -7.81
CA HIS A 444 -13.68 -37.24 -6.77
C HIS A 444 -13.16 -35.79 -6.65
N ILE A 445 -12.11 -35.44 -7.37
CA ILE A 445 -11.50 -34.10 -7.37
C ILE A 445 -12.10 -33.34 -8.55
N SER A 446 -13.37 -32.92 -8.45
CA SER A 446 -13.95 -32.00 -9.42
C SER A 446 -13.90 -30.56 -8.87
N GLU A 447 -13.29 -29.64 -9.65
CA GLU A 447 -13.50 -28.21 -9.46
C GLU A 447 -15.01 -27.92 -9.39
N PRO A 448 -15.47 -26.92 -8.61
CA PRO A 448 -16.85 -26.48 -8.66
C PRO A 448 -17.14 -26.02 -10.09
N THR A 449 -17.87 -26.84 -10.82
CA THR A 449 -18.30 -26.57 -12.18
C THR A 449 -18.99 -25.20 -12.23
N ARG A 450 -18.45 -24.27 -13.03
CA ARG A 450 -19.17 -23.09 -13.48
C ARG A 450 -20.52 -23.55 -14.06
N PRO A 451 -21.68 -22.95 -13.68
CA PRO A 451 -22.93 -23.25 -14.32
C PRO A 451 -22.78 -22.90 -15.81
N ARG A 452 -22.83 -23.89 -16.68
CA ARG A 452 -23.06 -23.68 -18.11
C ARG A 452 -24.49 -23.14 -18.25
N LEU A 453 -24.61 -21.87 -18.57
CA LEU A 453 -25.84 -21.35 -19.18
C LEU A 453 -26.00 -22.06 -20.53
N ILE A 454 -26.96 -22.97 -20.56
CA ILE A 454 -27.48 -23.50 -21.83
C ILE A 454 -28.57 -22.53 -22.25
N SER A 455 -28.38 -21.96 -23.44
CA SER A 455 -29.27 -21.07 -24.18
C SER A 455 -30.70 -21.61 -24.30
#